data_4aaaea05bd23ebb6817f5e8490cd1976
#
_entry.id   4aaaea05bd23ebb6817f5e8490cd1976
#
_cell.length_a   1.000
_cell.length_b   1.000
_cell.length_c   1.000
_cell.angle_alpha   90.00
_cell.angle_beta   90.00
_cell.angle_gamma   90.00
#
_symmetry.space_group_name_H-M   'P 1'
#
loop_
_entity.id
_entity.type
_entity.pdbx_description
1 polymer ?
#
loop_
_entity_poly.entity_id
_entity_poly.type
_entity_poly.pdbx_seq_one_letter_code
_entity_poly.pdbx_strand_id
1 'polypeptide(L)'
;VADFDGDGWMEIGVAGGTCYAVFDKACPGNSEKCASPSPETSILWKHTTDDSSSNVTSSTVFDFNGDGKAEVIYNDEQRFFVFNGEDGSEVYSNLNPSRTRTEQPVVADVDNDGNAEIVFVASNEASFAGDDYTGNGAERIPGIEIWSSGDDTWVGARPIWNQHTYHISNINLDATVPQEEEPSWTTHNTYRLNAPIGDALIAPDLGTEWGDSYCNDTSASICVQLLNYGDVHVGEGIKVRFFNGDPANGGTLLGEAVSKDPIAAGTAGESVCIPWENDTGTNL
;
A
#
# COMPACT_ATOMS: atom_id res chain seq x y z
N VAL A 1 -11.19 -10.03 7.77
CA VAL A 1 -11.67 -9.15 8.85
C VAL A 1 -10.72 -7.98 8.91
N ALA A 2 -11.23 -6.77 8.76
CA ALA A 2 -10.46 -5.52 8.79
C ALA A 2 -11.38 -4.36 9.13
N ASP A 3 -10.81 -3.20 9.40
CA ASP A 3 -11.51 -1.92 9.44
C ASP A 3 -11.64 -1.41 7.99
N PHE A 4 -12.82 -1.59 7.39
CA PHE A 4 -13.05 -1.25 5.99
C PHE A 4 -13.50 0.20 5.81
N ASP A 5 -14.11 0.81 6.81
CA ASP A 5 -14.64 2.17 6.69
C ASP A 5 -13.92 3.21 7.55
N GLY A 6 -12.90 2.78 8.31
CA GLY A 6 -12.05 3.65 9.11
C GLY A 6 -12.72 4.16 10.40
N ASP A 7 -13.72 3.43 10.93
CA ASP A 7 -14.42 3.83 12.14
C ASP A 7 -13.78 3.28 13.44
N GLY A 8 -12.74 2.44 13.30
CA GLY A 8 -11.98 1.83 14.39
C GLY A 8 -12.56 0.50 14.88
N TRP A 9 -13.61 -0.02 14.25
CA TRP A 9 -14.15 -1.34 14.50
C TRP A 9 -13.87 -2.27 13.32
N MET A 10 -13.99 -3.58 13.55
CA MET A 10 -13.67 -4.57 12.55
C MET A 10 -14.92 -5.13 11.88
N GLU A 11 -14.96 -5.06 10.57
CA GLU A 11 -15.99 -5.64 9.73
C GLU A 11 -15.57 -7.01 9.22
N ILE A 12 -16.54 -7.71 8.61
CA ILE A 12 -16.35 -9.04 8.06
C ILE A 12 -16.65 -9.02 6.56
N GLY A 13 -15.62 -9.15 5.73
CA GLY A 13 -15.75 -9.39 4.30
C GLY A 13 -15.99 -10.87 4.01
N VAL A 14 -16.96 -11.17 3.14
CA VAL A 14 -17.34 -12.55 2.77
C VAL A 14 -17.62 -12.65 1.27
N ALA A 15 -16.96 -13.60 0.62
CA ALA A 15 -17.30 -14.02 -0.72
C ALA A 15 -18.48 -15.00 -0.70
N GLY A 16 -19.40 -14.82 -1.63
CA GLY A 16 -20.52 -15.72 -1.87
C GLY A 16 -20.68 -16.01 -3.36
N GLY A 17 -21.61 -16.86 -3.74
CA GLY A 17 -21.75 -17.31 -5.13
C GLY A 17 -22.10 -16.24 -6.15
N THR A 18 -22.70 -15.15 -5.71
CA THR A 18 -23.16 -14.06 -6.61
C THR A 18 -22.77 -12.68 -6.11
N CYS A 19 -22.07 -12.57 -5.01
CA CYS A 19 -21.63 -11.31 -4.48
C CYS A 19 -20.47 -11.46 -3.49
N TYR A 20 -19.66 -10.42 -3.40
CA TYR A 20 -18.85 -10.13 -2.24
C TYR A 20 -19.58 -9.13 -1.37
N ALA A 21 -19.60 -9.33 -0.06
CA ALA A 21 -20.28 -8.44 0.88
C ALA A 21 -19.41 -8.17 2.11
N VAL A 22 -19.46 -6.95 2.60
CA VAL A 22 -18.88 -6.56 3.89
C VAL A 22 -20.00 -6.31 4.89
N PHE A 23 -19.86 -6.95 6.05
CA PHE A 23 -20.80 -6.86 7.14
C PHE A 23 -20.19 -6.04 8.27
N ASP A 24 -20.82 -4.94 8.59
CA ASP A 24 -20.52 -4.13 9.74
C ASP A 24 -21.52 -4.43 10.88
N LYS A 25 -21.00 -4.92 11.98
CA LYS A 25 -21.78 -5.22 13.18
C LYS A 25 -21.78 -4.08 14.21
N ALA A 26 -20.83 -3.19 14.09
CA ALA A 26 -20.66 -2.06 14.99
C ALA A 26 -21.48 -0.84 14.60
N CYS A 27 -22.33 -0.95 13.55
CA CYS A 27 -23.29 0.09 13.21
C CYS A 27 -24.29 0.29 14.39
N PRO A 28 -23.96 1.07 15.42
CA PRO A 28 -24.96 1.46 16.41
C PRO A 28 -25.99 2.32 15.68
N GLY A 29 -27.26 2.06 15.87
CA GLY A 29 -28.40 2.62 15.14
C GLY A 29 -28.55 4.15 15.10
N ASN A 30 -27.44 4.89 15.19
CA ASN A 30 -27.31 6.34 15.10
C ASN A 30 -26.10 6.82 14.29
N SER A 31 -25.35 5.93 13.62
CA SER A 31 -24.22 6.37 12.81
C SER A 31 -24.73 6.71 11.40
N GLU A 32 -24.46 7.94 10.96
CA GLU A 32 -24.77 8.41 9.60
C GLU A 32 -23.99 7.64 8.52
N LYS A 33 -22.99 6.86 8.93
CA LYS A 33 -22.13 6.06 8.05
C LYS A 33 -22.71 4.70 7.68
N CYS A 34 -23.67 4.17 8.44
CA CYS A 34 -24.28 2.90 8.12
C CYS A 34 -25.33 3.06 7.02
N ALA A 35 -25.05 2.60 5.84
CA ALA A 35 -25.94 2.68 4.67
C ALA A 35 -27.28 1.96 4.84
N SER A 36 -27.46 1.19 5.93
CA SER A 36 -28.74 0.53 6.25
C SER A 36 -28.91 0.37 7.77
N PRO A 37 -29.75 1.18 8.40
CA PRO A 37 -30.03 1.09 9.83
C PRO A 37 -30.99 -0.06 10.20
N SER A 38 -31.00 -1.13 9.40
CA SER A 38 -31.80 -2.30 9.73
C SER A 38 -31.02 -3.23 10.64
N PRO A 39 -31.48 -3.54 11.84
CA PRO A 39 -30.81 -4.53 12.70
C PRO A 39 -30.79 -5.94 12.10
N GLU A 40 -31.41 -6.15 10.96
CA GLU A 40 -31.51 -7.45 10.29
C GLU A 40 -30.46 -7.64 9.15
N THR A 41 -29.79 -6.55 8.69
CA THR A 41 -28.82 -6.64 7.60
C THR A 41 -27.65 -5.71 7.86
N SER A 42 -26.79 -6.03 8.77
CA SER A 42 -25.52 -5.31 9.00
C SER A 42 -24.58 -5.37 7.76
N ILE A 43 -25.09 -5.05 6.58
CA ILE A 43 -24.30 -5.00 5.34
C ILE A 43 -23.84 -3.56 5.16
N LEU A 44 -22.52 -3.35 5.21
CA LEU A 44 -21.91 -2.07 4.88
C LEU A 44 -22.04 -1.83 3.38
N TRP A 45 -21.58 -2.78 2.58
CA TRP A 45 -21.76 -2.77 1.13
C TRP A 45 -21.77 -4.18 0.55
N LYS A 46 -22.15 -4.27 -0.72
CA LYS A 46 -22.20 -5.51 -1.48
C LYS A 46 -21.92 -5.22 -2.95
N HIS A 47 -21.02 -5.99 -3.53
CA HIS A 47 -20.69 -5.97 -4.95
C HIS A 47 -21.09 -7.29 -5.62
N THR A 48 -21.62 -7.23 -6.85
CA THR A 48 -21.96 -8.42 -7.62
C THR A 48 -20.71 -9.06 -8.15
N THR A 49 -20.54 -10.37 -7.91
CA THR A 49 -19.42 -11.19 -8.38
C THR A 49 -19.96 -12.52 -8.92
N ASP A 50 -19.13 -13.28 -9.62
CA ASP A 50 -19.49 -14.57 -10.19
C ASP A 50 -18.58 -15.66 -9.62
N ASP A 51 -18.99 -16.29 -8.53
CA ASP A 51 -18.33 -17.43 -7.89
C ASP A 51 -19.33 -18.56 -7.61
N SER A 52 -20.24 -18.78 -8.56
CA SER A 52 -21.37 -19.70 -8.40
C SER A 52 -20.95 -21.17 -8.33
N SER A 53 -19.74 -21.51 -8.80
CA SER A 53 -19.24 -22.89 -8.80
C SER A 53 -18.68 -23.32 -7.45
N SER A 54 -18.13 -22.41 -6.66
CA SER A 54 -17.43 -22.76 -5.42
C SER A 54 -17.99 -22.07 -4.17
N ASN A 55 -18.29 -20.79 -4.21
CA ASN A 55 -18.71 -19.96 -3.08
C ASN A 55 -17.69 -19.94 -1.92
N VAL A 56 -16.40 -20.15 -2.20
CA VAL A 56 -15.38 -20.37 -1.17
C VAL A 56 -14.06 -19.65 -1.43
N THR A 57 -13.97 -18.84 -2.48
CA THR A 57 -12.73 -18.15 -2.83
C THR A 57 -12.37 -17.16 -1.73
N SER A 58 -11.11 -17.21 -1.32
CA SER A 58 -10.58 -16.30 -0.30
C SER A 58 -10.31 -14.93 -0.87
N SER A 59 -10.49 -13.91 -0.05
CA SER A 59 -9.99 -12.57 -0.29
C SER A 59 -8.83 -12.24 0.65
N THR A 60 -8.04 -11.26 0.27
CA THR A 60 -7.12 -10.59 1.18
C THR A 60 -7.50 -9.12 1.28
N VAL A 61 -7.01 -8.45 2.30
CA VAL A 61 -7.25 -7.02 2.50
C VAL A 61 -5.95 -6.34 2.88
N PHE A 62 -5.80 -5.10 2.47
CA PHE A 62 -4.66 -4.27 2.82
C PHE A 62 -5.03 -2.79 2.62
N ASP A 63 -4.56 -1.92 3.47
CA ASP A 63 -4.71 -0.48 3.32
C ASP A 63 -3.56 0.03 2.45
N PHE A 64 -3.80 0.15 1.13
CA PHE A 64 -2.76 0.51 0.16
C PHE A 64 -2.41 1.98 0.16
N ASN A 65 -3.33 2.83 0.57
CA ASN A 65 -3.17 4.28 0.51
C ASN A 65 -2.87 4.91 1.87
N GLY A 66 -2.90 4.12 2.96
CA GLY A 66 -2.58 4.57 4.31
C GLY A 66 -3.66 5.46 4.93
N ASP A 67 -4.91 5.37 4.47
CA ASP A 67 -6.00 6.21 4.97
C ASP A 67 -6.75 5.58 6.16
N GLY A 68 -6.32 4.40 6.61
CA GLY A 68 -6.90 3.66 7.70
C GLY A 68 -8.10 2.80 7.30
N LYS A 69 -8.39 2.67 6.00
CA LYS A 69 -9.46 1.84 5.44
C LYS A 69 -8.85 0.76 4.55
N ALA A 70 -9.21 -0.48 4.78
CA ALA A 70 -8.58 -1.57 4.05
C ALA A 70 -9.32 -1.88 2.74
N GLU A 71 -8.62 -1.83 1.61
CA GLU A 71 -9.11 -2.30 0.32
C GLU A 71 -9.24 -3.83 0.31
N VAL A 72 -10.18 -4.34 -0.49
CA VAL A 72 -10.42 -5.77 -0.68
C VAL A 72 -9.83 -6.24 -2.00
N ILE A 73 -9.04 -7.30 -1.95
CA ILE A 73 -8.47 -7.97 -3.11
C ILE A 73 -9.16 -9.33 -3.25
N TYR A 74 -9.82 -9.55 -4.38
CA TYR A 74 -10.65 -10.73 -4.60
C TYR A 74 -10.62 -11.18 -6.06
N ASN A 75 -10.67 -12.49 -6.30
CA ASN A 75 -10.84 -13.06 -7.63
C ASN A 75 -12.08 -13.95 -7.65
N ASP A 76 -13.02 -13.64 -8.53
CA ASP A 76 -14.14 -14.53 -8.83
C ASP A 76 -13.83 -15.48 -10.01
N GLU A 77 -14.84 -16.14 -10.62
CA GLU A 77 -14.65 -17.04 -11.73
C GLU A 77 -14.13 -16.37 -13.00
N GLN A 78 -14.30 -15.04 -13.12
CA GLN A 78 -14.00 -14.32 -14.36
C GLN A 78 -12.98 -13.22 -14.17
N ARG A 79 -12.98 -12.55 -13.01
CA ARG A 79 -12.25 -11.31 -12.80
C ARG A 79 -11.50 -11.27 -11.48
N PHE A 80 -10.39 -10.57 -11.53
CA PHE A 80 -9.68 -10.09 -10.37
C PHE A 80 -10.14 -8.66 -10.06
N PHE A 81 -10.37 -8.37 -8.79
CA PHE A 81 -10.87 -7.08 -8.30
C PHE A 81 -10.01 -6.53 -7.19
N VAL A 82 -9.91 -5.21 -7.15
CA VAL A 82 -9.58 -4.42 -5.96
C VAL A 82 -10.78 -3.52 -5.69
N PHE A 83 -11.42 -3.69 -4.54
CA PHE A 83 -12.56 -2.88 -4.11
C PHE A 83 -12.14 -1.88 -3.04
N ASN A 84 -12.70 -0.69 -3.11
CA ASN A 84 -12.64 0.26 -2.02
C ASN A 84 -13.33 -0.31 -0.77
N GLY A 85 -12.68 -0.23 0.39
CA GLY A 85 -13.20 -0.80 1.63
C GLY A 85 -14.46 -0.14 2.13
N GLU A 86 -14.57 1.18 1.97
CA GLU A 86 -15.66 1.98 2.54
C GLU A 86 -17.00 1.74 1.84
N ASP A 87 -17.00 1.57 0.50
CA ASP A 87 -18.25 1.54 -0.29
C ASP A 87 -18.36 0.40 -1.29
N GLY A 88 -17.30 -0.42 -1.44
CA GLY A 88 -17.26 -1.55 -2.37
C GLY A 88 -17.19 -1.15 -3.85
N SER A 89 -16.87 0.11 -4.16
CA SER A 89 -16.63 0.52 -5.53
C SER A 89 -15.37 -0.13 -6.10
N GLU A 90 -15.37 -0.43 -7.40
CA GLU A 90 -14.19 -0.98 -8.06
C GLU A 90 -13.10 0.09 -8.16
N VAL A 91 -11.98 -0.11 -7.46
CA VAL A 91 -10.75 0.65 -7.66
C VAL A 91 -10.06 0.17 -8.93
N TYR A 92 -10.01 -1.16 -9.10
CA TYR A 92 -9.45 -1.80 -10.27
C TYR A 92 -10.09 -3.16 -10.52
N SER A 93 -10.23 -3.56 -11.79
CA SER A 93 -10.57 -4.93 -12.16
C SER A 93 -9.93 -5.34 -13.49
N ASN A 94 -9.64 -6.64 -13.63
CA ASN A 94 -9.15 -7.22 -14.87
C ASN A 94 -9.68 -8.64 -15.05
N LEU A 95 -9.75 -9.11 -16.30
CA LEU A 95 -10.09 -10.50 -16.58
C LEU A 95 -9.04 -11.42 -15.99
N ASN A 96 -9.46 -12.37 -15.17
CA ASN A 96 -8.64 -13.43 -14.63
C ASN A 96 -9.50 -14.67 -14.37
N PRO A 97 -9.82 -15.47 -15.41
CA PRO A 97 -10.64 -16.65 -15.26
C PRO A 97 -10.04 -17.61 -14.24
N SER A 98 -10.82 -18.08 -13.31
CA SER A 98 -10.38 -18.97 -12.25
C SER A 98 -11.43 -20.05 -11.98
N ARG A 99 -11.00 -21.18 -11.43
CA ARG A 99 -11.90 -22.20 -10.89
C ARG A 99 -12.33 -21.92 -9.46
N THR A 100 -11.88 -20.83 -8.90
CA THR A 100 -12.33 -20.29 -7.62
C THR A 100 -12.36 -21.30 -6.47
N ARG A 101 -11.25 -21.98 -6.18
CA ARG A 101 -11.22 -22.94 -5.08
C ARG A 101 -10.42 -22.47 -3.88
N THR A 102 -9.13 -22.27 -4.10
CA THR A 102 -8.16 -22.04 -3.02
C THR A 102 -7.24 -20.87 -3.33
N GLU A 103 -7.52 -20.20 -4.42
CA GLU A 103 -6.80 -19.00 -4.81
C GLU A 103 -7.00 -17.94 -3.74
N GLN A 104 -5.89 -17.39 -3.28
CA GLN A 104 -5.84 -16.25 -2.36
C GLN A 104 -4.75 -15.32 -2.83
N PRO A 105 -5.09 -14.10 -3.19
CA PRO A 105 -4.08 -13.07 -3.42
C PRO A 105 -3.29 -12.83 -2.14
N VAL A 106 -2.03 -12.49 -2.27
CA VAL A 106 -1.18 -12.09 -1.15
C VAL A 106 -0.63 -10.70 -1.39
N VAL A 107 -0.33 -9.98 -0.31
CA VAL A 107 0.30 -8.67 -0.35
C VAL A 107 1.64 -8.76 0.33
N ALA A 108 2.71 -8.35 -0.34
CA ALA A 108 4.05 -8.34 0.20
C ALA A 108 4.93 -7.39 -0.63
N ASP A 109 5.98 -6.85 -0.04
CA ASP A 109 7.07 -6.18 -0.75
C ASP A 109 7.96 -7.25 -1.39
N VAL A 110 7.76 -7.56 -2.67
CA VAL A 110 8.43 -8.70 -3.33
C VAL A 110 9.70 -8.32 -4.07
N ASP A 111 9.92 -7.06 -4.34
CA ASP A 111 11.16 -6.57 -4.99
C ASP A 111 12.07 -5.79 -4.02
N ASN A 112 11.64 -5.63 -2.77
CA ASN A 112 12.34 -4.96 -1.67
C ASN A 112 12.57 -3.47 -1.95
N ASP A 113 11.61 -2.81 -2.58
CA ASP A 113 11.65 -1.36 -2.76
C ASP A 113 10.98 -0.61 -1.59
N GLY A 114 10.33 -1.35 -0.69
CA GLY A 114 9.66 -0.87 0.50
C GLY A 114 8.15 -0.70 0.34
N ASN A 115 7.61 -0.76 -0.87
CA ASN A 115 6.19 -0.65 -1.15
C ASN A 115 5.53 -2.03 -1.23
N ALA A 116 4.21 -2.06 -1.19
CA ALA A 116 3.46 -3.30 -1.27
C ALA A 116 3.13 -3.68 -2.72
N GLU A 117 3.25 -4.97 -3.04
CA GLU A 117 2.74 -5.56 -4.26
C GLU A 117 1.60 -6.51 -3.96
N ILE A 118 0.72 -6.66 -4.94
CA ILE A 118 -0.29 -7.72 -4.98
C ILE A 118 0.24 -8.87 -5.83
N VAL A 119 0.32 -10.06 -5.26
CA VAL A 119 0.73 -11.27 -5.96
C VAL A 119 -0.46 -12.22 -6.06
N PHE A 120 -0.78 -12.66 -7.26
CA PHE A 120 -1.89 -13.58 -7.47
C PHE A 120 -1.65 -14.52 -8.64
N VAL A 121 -2.46 -15.59 -8.71
CA VAL A 121 -2.40 -16.59 -9.78
C VAL A 121 -3.17 -16.06 -10.99
N ALA A 122 -2.47 -15.96 -12.12
CA ALA A 122 -3.09 -15.70 -13.41
C ALA A 122 -3.50 -17.01 -14.06
N SER A 123 -4.71 -17.06 -14.59
CA SER A 123 -5.26 -18.23 -15.27
C SER A 123 -5.72 -17.89 -16.69
N ASN A 124 -5.71 -18.90 -17.56
CA ASN A 124 -6.32 -18.87 -18.89
C ASN A 124 -7.45 -19.90 -19.04
N GLU A 125 -8.09 -20.28 -17.95
CA GLU A 125 -9.15 -21.28 -17.94
C GLU A 125 -10.42 -20.77 -18.64
N ALA A 126 -10.50 -21.03 -19.93
CA ALA A 126 -11.56 -20.53 -20.81
C ALA A 126 -12.97 -21.05 -20.46
N SER A 127 -13.08 -22.16 -19.70
CA SER A 127 -14.40 -22.74 -19.37
C SER A 127 -15.20 -21.89 -18.36
N PHE A 128 -14.56 -20.95 -17.69
CA PHE A 128 -15.17 -20.02 -16.74
C PHE A 128 -15.14 -18.56 -17.21
N ALA A 129 -14.58 -18.32 -18.36
CA ALA A 129 -14.26 -16.97 -18.84
C ALA A 129 -15.46 -16.18 -19.40
N GLY A 130 -16.68 -16.62 -19.28
CA GLY A 130 -17.83 -15.90 -19.83
C GLY A 130 -17.67 -15.47 -21.29
N ASP A 131 -18.65 -14.72 -21.81
CA ASP A 131 -18.63 -14.23 -23.19
C ASP A 131 -17.57 -13.14 -23.46
N ASP A 132 -17.10 -12.45 -22.42
CA ASP A 132 -16.12 -11.36 -22.53
C ASP A 132 -14.69 -11.84 -22.81
N TYR A 133 -14.35 -13.06 -22.44
CA TYR A 133 -13.02 -13.62 -22.68
C TYR A 133 -12.76 -13.88 -24.17
N THR A 134 -13.79 -14.24 -24.92
CA THR A 134 -13.66 -14.57 -26.33
C THR A 134 -13.67 -13.33 -27.26
N GLY A 135 -14.03 -12.16 -26.73
CA GLY A 135 -14.26 -10.96 -27.54
C GLY A 135 -13.04 -10.12 -27.86
N ASN A 136 -11.99 -10.15 -27.09
CA ASN A 136 -10.89 -9.16 -27.18
C ASN A 136 -9.54 -9.71 -27.66
N GLY A 137 -9.43 -11.00 -28.03
CA GLY A 137 -8.20 -11.53 -28.65
C GLY A 137 -6.92 -11.43 -27.79
N ALA A 138 -6.99 -11.03 -26.56
CA ALA A 138 -5.86 -11.03 -25.64
C ALA A 138 -5.73 -12.43 -25.04
N GLU A 139 -4.78 -13.19 -25.56
CA GLU A 139 -4.37 -14.45 -24.95
C GLU A 139 -3.74 -14.14 -23.59
N ARG A 140 -4.45 -14.49 -22.52
CA ARG A 140 -3.91 -14.33 -21.17
C ARG A 140 -2.83 -15.38 -20.91
N ILE A 141 -1.69 -14.95 -20.45
CA ILE A 141 -0.56 -15.83 -20.10
C ILE A 141 -0.80 -16.37 -18.67
N PRO A 142 -0.95 -17.67 -18.47
CA PRO A 142 -1.11 -18.23 -17.14
C PRO A 142 0.21 -18.17 -16.37
N GLY A 143 0.13 -18.00 -15.06
CA GLY A 143 1.30 -17.96 -14.20
C GLY A 143 1.05 -17.22 -12.89
N ILE A 144 2.00 -16.44 -12.50
CA ILE A 144 1.91 -15.53 -11.35
C ILE A 144 1.98 -14.11 -11.90
N GLU A 145 1.04 -13.29 -11.50
CA GLU A 145 1.08 -11.84 -11.74
C GLU A 145 1.45 -11.11 -10.47
N ILE A 146 2.22 -10.05 -10.65
CA ILE A 146 2.63 -9.12 -9.59
C ILE A 146 2.21 -7.74 -10.04
N TRP A 147 1.45 -7.06 -9.20
CA TRP A 147 0.99 -5.70 -9.46
C TRP A 147 1.48 -4.76 -8.38
N SER A 148 2.02 -3.64 -8.81
CA SER A 148 2.44 -2.52 -7.97
C SER A 148 1.73 -1.24 -8.39
N SER A 149 1.81 -0.22 -7.56
CA SER A 149 1.50 1.15 -7.96
C SER A 149 2.52 1.65 -8.97
N GLY A 150 2.06 2.23 -10.08
CA GLY A 150 2.97 2.75 -11.11
C GLY A 150 3.85 3.92 -10.66
N ASP A 151 3.54 4.54 -9.53
CA ASP A 151 4.23 5.69 -8.94
C ASP A 151 4.79 5.37 -7.55
N ASP A 152 4.88 4.10 -7.17
CA ASP A 152 5.33 3.60 -5.85
C ASP A 152 4.65 4.33 -4.68
N THR A 153 3.33 4.47 -4.79
CA THR A 153 2.54 5.23 -3.81
C THR A 153 1.80 4.35 -2.81
N TRP A 154 1.87 3.03 -2.97
CA TRP A 154 1.28 2.12 -2.02
C TRP A 154 2.10 2.06 -0.73
N VAL A 155 1.40 1.88 0.38
CA VAL A 155 2.01 1.73 1.69
C VAL A 155 2.90 0.49 1.72
N GLY A 156 3.98 0.55 2.47
CA GLY A 156 4.92 -0.56 2.59
C GLY A 156 4.34 -1.81 3.25
N ALA A 157 4.84 -2.95 2.86
CA ALA A 157 4.49 -4.25 3.42
C ALA A 157 5.75 -5.04 3.79
N ARG A 158 5.60 -6.08 4.63
CA ARG A 158 6.70 -7.00 4.88
C ARG A 158 7.02 -7.81 3.62
N PRO A 159 8.31 -8.07 3.32
CA PRO A 159 8.74 -8.79 2.13
C PRO A 159 8.54 -10.31 2.26
N ILE A 160 7.59 -10.75 3.05
CA ILE A 160 7.44 -12.17 3.36
C ILE A 160 5.99 -12.59 3.52
N TRP A 161 5.64 -13.65 2.80
CA TRP A 161 4.43 -14.43 3.00
C TRP A 161 4.74 -15.87 2.61
N ASN A 162 5.25 -16.65 3.54
CA ASN A 162 5.83 -17.96 3.26
C ASN A 162 4.94 -19.15 3.63
N GLN A 163 3.73 -18.91 4.11
CA GLN A 163 2.80 -19.98 4.53
C GLN A 163 1.35 -19.53 4.46
N HIS A 164 0.45 -20.51 4.28
CA HIS A 164 -0.98 -20.26 4.15
C HIS A 164 -1.60 -19.53 5.34
N THR A 165 -1.14 -19.81 6.55
CA THR A 165 -1.63 -19.17 7.78
C THR A 165 -0.72 -18.03 8.24
N TYR A 166 -0.02 -17.39 7.32
CA TYR A 166 0.82 -16.25 7.62
C TYR A 166 0.05 -15.17 8.38
N HIS A 167 0.70 -14.59 9.36
CA HIS A 167 0.33 -13.33 10.00
C HIS A 167 1.57 -12.72 10.64
N ILE A 168 1.50 -11.45 10.98
CA ILE A 168 2.67 -10.63 11.28
C ILE A 168 3.55 -11.17 12.41
N SER A 169 2.97 -11.86 13.40
CA SER A 169 3.70 -12.35 14.57
C SER A 169 4.23 -13.78 14.44
N ASN A 170 3.78 -14.56 13.43
CA ASN A 170 4.20 -15.97 13.36
C ASN A 170 5.45 -16.23 12.52
N ILE A 171 5.99 -15.23 11.86
CA ILE A 171 7.22 -15.29 11.07
C ILE A 171 8.05 -14.02 11.30
N ASN A 172 9.33 -14.18 11.59
CA ASN A 172 10.29 -13.09 11.65
C ASN A 172 10.64 -12.58 10.25
N LEU A 173 11.20 -11.37 10.14
CA LEU A 173 11.63 -10.79 8.85
C LEU A 173 12.70 -11.61 8.14
N ASP A 174 13.47 -12.42 8.86
CA ASP A 174 14.47 -13.34 8.31
C ASP A 174 13.89 -14.72 7.92
N ALA A 175 12.56 -14.84 7.85
CA ALA A 175 11.81 -16.07 7.58
C ALA A 175 11.90 -17.17 8.64
N THR A 176 12.49 -16.90 9.79
CA THR A 176 12.49 -17.86 10.90
C THR A 176 11.17 -17.82 11.66
N VAL A 177 10.82 -18.94 12.29
CA VAL A 177 9.67 -19.02 13.19
C VAL A 177 10.09 -18.53 14.57
N PRO A 178 9.39 -17.56 15.17
CA PRO A 178 9.70 -17.13 16.53
C PRO A 178 9.56 -18.28 17.52
N GLN A 179 10.45 -18.35 18.51
CA GLN A 179 10.42 -19.38 19.54
C GLN A 179 9.19 -19.23 20.45
N GLU A 180 8.80 -17.99 20.70
CA GLU A 180 7.58 -17.62 21.40
C GLU A 180 6.89 -16.57 20.53
N GLU A 181 5.68 -16.89 20.06
CA GLU A 181 4.90 -15.99 19.23
C GLU A 181 4.18 -14.95 20.10
N GLU A 182 4.34 -13.68 19.76
CA GLU A 182 3.54 -12.61 20.35
C GLU A 182 2.06 -12.75 19.90
N PRO A 183 1.10 -12.57 20.82
CA PRO A 183 -0.31 -12.68 20.48
C PRO A 183 -0.73 -11.54 19.51
N SER A 184 -0.81 -11.83 18.22
CA SER A 184 -1.08 -10.84 17.16
C SER A 184 -2.35 -10.03 17.39
N TRP A 185 -3.38 -10.63 18.01
CA TRP A 185 -4.66 -9.98 18.31
C TRP A 185 -4.60 -8.87 19.37
N THR A 186 -3.47 -8.69 20.05
CA THR A 186 -3.29 -7.60 21.02
C THR A 186 -2.78 -6.31 20.37
N THR A 187 -2.13 -6.42 19.21
CA THR A 187 -1.48 -5.31 18.52
C THR A 187 -1.91 -5.20 17.06
N HIS A 188 -2.25 -6.33 16.45
CA HIS A 188 -2.64 -6.42 15.05
C HIS A 188 -3.83 -7.37 14.90
N ASN A 189 -4.75 -7.10 14.04
CA ASN A 189 -5.83 -8.03 13.69
C ASN A 189 -5.62 -8.57 12.28
N THR A 190 -4.47 -9.17 12.03
CA THR A 190 -3.93 -9.47 10.71
C THR A 190 -3.78 -10.97 10.43
N TYR A 191 -4.65 -11.81 10.98
CA TYR A 191 -4.62 -13.25 10.66
C TYR A 191 -4.86 -13.50 9.17
N ARG A 192 -3.89 -14.15 8.51
CA ARG A 192 -3.83 -14.37 7.05
C ARG A 192 -3.82 -13.06 6.25
N LEU A 193 -3.25 -12.04 6.82
CA LEU A 193 -3.04 -10.74 6.18
C LEU A 193 -1.62 -10.29 6.43
N ASN A 194 -1.06 -9.52 5.50
CA ASN A 194 0.07 -8.67 5.79
C ASN A 194 -0.44 -7.39 6.47
N ALA A 195 0.40 -6.74 7.20
CA ALA A 195 0.10 -5.45 7.78
C ALA A 195 1.07 -4.42 7.20
N PRO A 196 0.66 -3.18 7.09
CA PRO A 196 1.59 -2.09 6.87
C PRO A 196 2.74 -2.17 7.88
N ILE A 197 3.99 -2.05 7.44
CA ILE A 197 5.14 -2.08 8.33
C ILE A 197 5.25 -0.72 9.03
N GLY A 198 5.11 -0.67 10.37
CA GLY A 198 5.15 0.54 11.19
C GLY A 198 3.76 1.05 11.59
N ASP A 199 3.72 1.92 12.59
CA ASP A 199 2.50 2.65 12.93
C ASP A 199 2.03 3.43 11.70
N ALA A 200 0.88 3.17 11.22
CA ALA A 200 0.00 3.82 10.22
C ALA A 200 0.58 4.87 9.23
N LEU A 201 1.86 5.00 9.11
CA LEU A 201 2.60 5.86 8.18
C LEU A 201 3.98 5.27 7.96
N ILE A 202 4.07 4.17 7.20
CA ILE A 202 5.34 3.85 6.58
C ILE A 202 5.42 4.70 5.33
N ALA A 203 5.71 5.94 5.58
CA ALA A 203 6.19 6.86 4.59
C ALA A 203 7.67 7.09 4.85
N PRO A 204 8.47 7.31 3.81
CA PRO A 204 9.77 7.90 4.03
C PRO A 204 9.59 9.20 4.79
N ASP A 205 10.17 9.31 5.96
CA ASP A 205 10.21 10.58 6.69
C ASP A 205 11.49 11.31 6.32
N LEU A 206 11.42 12.05 5.22
CA LEU A 206 12.57 12.77 4.70
C LEU A 206 12.76 14.07 5.46
N GLY A 207 13.91 14.19 6.07
CA GLY A 207 14.40 15.42 6.67
C GLY A 207 15.68 15.91 6.01
N THR A 208 16.07 17.11 6.40
CA THR A 208 17.36 17.68 6.03
C THR A 208 18.04 18.26 7.24
N GLU A 209 19.36 18.05 7.34
CA GLU A 209 20.24 18.76 8.26
C GLU A 209 21.23 19.63 7.48
N TRP A 210 21.83 20.58 8.16
CA TRP A 210 22.89 21.38 7.55
C TRP A 210 24.06 20.46 7.16
N GLY A 211 24.35 20.41 5.86
CA GLY A 211 25.53 19.73 5.34
C GLY A 211 26.78 20.65 5.39
N ASP A 212 27.89 20.08 4.92
CA ASP A 212 29.15 20.82 4.83
C ASP A 212 29.11 21.89 3.73
N SER A 213 28.46 23.01 4.07
CA SER A 213 28.46 24.20 3.22
C SER A 213 29.85 24.81 3.19
N TYR A 214 30.32 25.22 2.03
CA TYR A 214 31.63 25.83 1.91
C TYR A 214 31.57 27.17 1.18
N CYS A 215 32.51 28.04 1.56
CA CYS A 215 32.72 29.33 0.93
C CYS A 215 34.25 29.57 0.80
N ASN A 216 34.68 29.90 -0.39
CA ASN A 216 36.05 30.36 -0.63
C ASN A 216 36.03 31.64 -1.50
N ASP A 217 37.22 32.20 -1.80
CA ASP A 217 37.34 33.49 -2.52
C ASP A 217 36.68 33.46 -3.93
N THR A 218 36.34 32.29 -4.47
CA THR A 218 35.89 32.13 -5.85
C THR A 218 34.54 31.41 -5.97
N SER A 219 34.12 30.69 -4.95
CA SER A 219 32.86 29.92 -4.97
C SER A 219 32.31 29.70 -3.57
N ALA A 220 31.00 29.62 -3.49
CA ALA A 220 30.28 29.19 -2.30
C ALA A 220 29.21 28.17 -2.69
N SER A 221 28.90 27.29 -1.77
CA SER A 221 27.82 26.32 -1.92
C SER A 221 27.03 26.20 -0.62
N ILE A 222 25.73 26.10 -0.76
CA ILE A 222 24.84 25.76 0.33
C ILE A 222 24.50 24.28 0.19
N CYS A 223 24.79 23.50 1.22
CA CYS A 223 24.57 22.07 1.23
C CYS A 223 23.64 21.66 2.37
N VAL A 224 22.83 20.66 2.13
CA VAL A 224 22.08 19.95 3.17
C VAL A 224 22.34 18.48 3.04
N GLN A 225 22.46 17.78 4.16
CA GLN A 225 22.46 16.33 4.22
C GLN A 225 21.02 15.85 4.23
N LEU A 226 20.71 14.89 3.37
CA LEU A 226 19.43 14.22 3.38
C LEU A 226 19.39 13.19 4.51
N LEU A 227 18.26 13.08 5.17
CA LEU A 227 18.02 12.12 6.23
C LEU A 227 16.70 11.41 5.94
N ASN A 228 16.67 10.13 6.18
CA ASN A 228 15.44 9.35 6.16
C ASN A 228 15.20 8.84 7.59
N TYR A 229 14.30 9.48 8.31
CA TYR A 229 13.87 9.08 9.65
C TYR A 229 12.81 7.97 9.60
N GLY A 230 12.23 7.74 8.41
CA GLY A 230 11.22 6.71 8.19
C GLY A 230 11.79 5.31 8.13
N ASP A 231 10.90 4.34 8.16
CA ASP A 231 11.22 2.91 8.15
C ASP A 231 11.30 2.31 6.74
N VAL A 232 11.17 3.14 5.70
CA VAL A 232 11.18 2.75 4.29
C VAL A 232 12.37 3.37 3.57
N HIS A 233 12.98 2.58 2.72
CA HIS A 233 14.00 3.02 1.76
C HIS A 233 13.43 4.03 0.76
N VAL A 234 14.19 5.04 0.42
CA VAL A 234 13.84 6.03 -0.61
C VAL A 234 14.81 5.89 -1.77
N GLY A 235 14.26 5.77 -2.97
CA GLY A 235 15.04 5.71 -4.20
C GLY A 235 15.82 6.99 -4.49
N GLU A 236 16.64 6.93 -5.53
CA GLU A 236 17.32 8.10 -6.09
C GLU A 236 16.31 9.12 -6.66
N GLY A 237 16.75 10.35 -6.89
CA GLY A 237 15.92 11.37 -7.56
C GLY A 237 15.15 12.28 -6.60
N ILE A 238 15.47 12.28 -5.30
CA ILE A 238 14.85 13.18 -4.32
C ILE A 238 15.16 14.62 -4.69
N LYS A 239 14.12 15.39 -4.93
CA LYS A 239 14.22 16.79 -5.29
C LYS A 239 14.25 17.70 -4.07
N VAL A 240 15.33 18.43 -3.88
CA VAL A 240 15.54 19.38 -2.77
C VAL A 240 15.50 20.79 -3.29
N ARG A 241 14.63 21.60 -2.72
CA ARG A 241 14.51 23.02 -3.04
C ARG A 241 15.03 23.88 -1.90
N PHE A 242 15.87 24.83 -2.23
CA PHE A 242 16.47 25.78 -1.29
C PHE A 242 15.76 27.12 -1.39
N PHE A 243 15.33 27.67 -0.24
CA PHE A 243 14.63 28.94 -0.19
C PHE A 243 15.33 29.92 0.73
N ASN A 244 15.28 31.20 0.38
CA ASN A 244 15.57 32.28 1.32
C ASN A 244 14.24 32.69 1.97
N GLY A 245 14.08 32.36 3.25
CA GLY A 245 12.86 32.52 4.00
C GLY A 245 11.90 31.33 3.87
N ASP A 246 10.82 31.37 4.62
CA ASP A 246 9.82 30.32 4.66
C ASP A 246 9.03 30.23 3.34
N PRO A 247 9.06 29.09 2.62
CA PRO A 247 8.34 28.93 1.35
C PRO A 247 6.82 29.10 1.50
N ALA A 248 6.24 28.76 2.65
CA ALA A 248 4.81 28.95 2.92
C ALA A 248 4.41 30.41 3.08
N ASN A 249 5.37 31.29 3.43
CA ASN A 249 5.18 32.69 3.68
C ASN A 249 5.91 33.60 2.66
N GLY A 250 6.11 33.12 1.44
CA GLY A 250 6.67 33.91 0.35
C GLY A 250 8.19 33.90 0.25
N GLY A 251 8.85 32.88 0.79
CA GLY A 251 10.29 32.68 0.62
C GLY A 251 10.69 32.58 -0.86
N THR A 252 11.85 33.13 -1.19
CA THR A 252 12.38 33.14 -2.56
C THR A 252 13.16 31.86 -2.84
N LEU A 253 12.84 31.15 -3.93
CA LEU A 253 13.59 29.96 -4.37
C LEU A 253 15.02 30.38 -4.77
N LEU A 254 16.02 29.77 -4.14
CA LEU A 254 17.45 29.97 -4.42
C LEU A 254 17.96 28.97 -5.45
N GLY A 255 17.45 27.73 -5.43
CA GLY A 255 17.85 26.69 -6.35
C GLY A 255 17.23 25.34 -6.02
N GLU A 256 17.53 24.38 -6.87
CA GLU A 256 17.07 22.99 -6.76
C GLU A 256 18.23 22.03 -6.99
N ALA A 257 18.28 20.96 -6.21
CA ALA A 257 19.23 19.84 -6.40
C ALA A 257 18.48 18.52 -6.32
N VAL A 258 19.04 17.49 -6.92
CA VAL A 258 18.43 16.15 -6.97
C VAL A 258 19.43 15.14 -6.44
N SER A 259 18.98 14.23 -5.57
CA SER A 259 19.82 13.15 -5.05
C SER A 259 20.19 12.16 -6.15
N LYS A 260 21.37 11.56 -6.03
CA LYS A 260 21.88 10.56 -6.97
C LYS A 260 21.90 9.16 -6.36
N ASP A 261 21.87 9.10 -5.04
CA ASP A 261 21.95 7.86 -4.30
C ASP A 261 20.66 7.64 -3.51
N PRO A 262 20.22 6.38 -3.39
CA PRO A 262 19.09 6.02 -2.53
C PRO A 262 19.44 6.18 -1.05
N ILE A 263 18.43 6.36 -0.20
CA ILE A 263 18.60 6.51 1.26
C ILE A 263 17.89 5.37 1.97
N ALA A 264 18.65 4.53 2.66
CA ALA A 264 18.08 3.45 3.44
C ALA A 264 17.27 3.98 4.64
N ALA A 265 16.31 3.18 5.09
CA ALA A 265 15.50 3.46 6.27
C ALA A 265 16.36 3.79 7.50
N GLY A 266 15.98 4.81 8.24
CA GLY A 266 16.66 5.23 9.47
C GLY A 266 18.11 5.73 9.28
N THR A 267 18.52 6.12 8.06
CA THR A 267 19.91 6.49 7.77
C THR A 267 20.04 7.89 7.19
N ALA A 268 21.28 8.39 7.22
CA ALA A 268 21.65 9.58 6.50
C ALA A 268 22.06 9.22 5.06
N GLY A 269 21.56 10.00 4.09
CA GLY A 269 21.91 9.92 2.69
C GLY A 269 23.08 10.83 2.30
N GLU A 270 23.16 11.16 1.02
CA GLU A 270 24.16 12.08 0.52
C GLU A 270 23.90 13.55 0.90
N SER A 271 24.91 14.38 0.81
CA SER A 271 24.73 15.83 0.86
C SER A 271 24.44 16.36 -0.54
N VAL A 272 23.35 17.10 -0.69
CA VAL A 272 22.99 17.80 -1.92
C VAL A 272 23.24 19.30 -1.78
N CYS A 273 23.79 19.90 -2.83
CA CYS A 273 24.25 21.28 -2.79
C CYS A 273 23.74 22.08 -3.98
N ILE A 274 23.53 23.38 -3.76
CA ILE A 274 23.39 24.37 -4.83
C ILE A 274 24.57 25.35 -4.81
N PRO A 275 25.02 25.83 -5.96
CA PRO A 275 25.97 26.95 -5.98
C PRO A 275 25.31 28.20 -5.39
N TRP A 276 26.04 28.94 -4.59
CA TRP A 276 25.63 30.20 -4.04
C TRP A 276 26.44 31.33 -4.70
N GLU A 277 25.77 32.16 -5.47
CA GLU A 277 26.35 33.40 -5.99
C GLU A 277 25.96 34.52 -5.02
N ASN A 278 26.97 35.10 -4.39
CA ASN A 278 26.79 36.22 -3.49
C ASN A 278 26.35 37.46 -4.31
N ASP A 279 25.04 37.68 -4.41
CA ASP A 279 24.57 38.96 -4.93
C ASP A 279 24.89 40.00 -3.86
N THR A 280 25.85 40.84 -4.19
CA THR A 280 26.45 41.85 -3.30
C THR A 280 25.39 42.75 -2.72
N GLY A 281 24.80 42.40 -1.57
CA GLY A 281 23.85 43.26 -0.91
C GLY A 281 23.05 42.73 0.27
N THR A 282 23.00 41.43 0.51
CA THR A 282 22.28 40.90 1.68
C THR A 282 23.21 40.09 2.56
N ASN A 283 23.51 40.61 3.73
CA ASN A 283 24.11 39.86 4.82
C ASN A 283 23.08 38.81 5.29
N LEU A 284 23.55 37.56 5.44
CA LEU A 284 22.83 36.50 6.16
C LEU A 284 22.68 36.87 7.61
#